data_e60b14b090b0a8e89464aa055a9235d9
#
_entry.id   e60b14b090b0a8e89464aa055a9235d9
#
_cell.length_a   1.000
_cell.length_b   1.000
_cell.length_c   1.000
_cell.angle_alpha   90.00
_cell.angle_beta   90.00
_cell.angle_gamma   90.00
#
_symmetry.space_group_name_H-M   'P 1'
#
loop_
_entity.id
_entity.type
_entity.pdbx_description
1 polymer ?
#
loop_
_entity_poly.entity_id
_entity_poly.type
_entity_poly.pdbx_seq_one_letter_code
_entity_poly.pdbx_strand_id
1 'polypeptide(L)'
;MKTKALFIIPILFALSLETEAVNPTRGILNQKAPSWEVSAWFQLPEDKKSLDVADFKDKVIYLYCFQSWCPGCHKYGFPTLKKVIKQYKNDKDVAIVAVQTTFEGFSSNGIEQAKEVAKKYQLNIPIGQSGTRGHRSKLMASYRTGGTPWTIIIDKQGVVRYNDFHIYPNDAAKLIEHLKQT
;
A
#
# COMPACT_ATOMS: atom_id res chain seq x y z
N MET A 1 36.55 70.49 -6.62
CA MET A 1 35.94 69.50 -5.75
C MET A 1 35.25 68.44 -6.65
N LYS A 2 35.78 67.25 -6.75
CA LYS A 2 35.22 66.14 -7.58
C LYS A 2 34.53 65.12 -6.65
N THR A 3 33.22 65.10 -6.68
CA THR A 3 32.39 64.18 -5.90
C THR A 3 32.39 62.80 -6.58
N LYS A 4 32.94 61.78 -5.90
CA LYS A 4 32.88 60.39 -6.36
C LYS A 4 31.55 59.80 -5.91
N ALA A 5 30.73 59.42 -6.87
CA ALA A 5 29.50 58.64 -6.60
C ALA A 5 29.87 57.16 -6.37
N LEU A 6 29.50 56.64 -5.21
CA LEU A 6 29.66 55.21 -4.83
C LEU A 6 28.43 54.44 -5.30
N PHE A 7 28.61 53.63 -6.32
CA PHE A 7 27.56 52.70 -6.78
C PHE A 7 27.55 51.45 -5.89
N ILE A 8 26.48 51.27 -5.10
CA ILE A 8 26.22 50.04 -4.34
C ILE A 8 25.43 49.11 -5.25
N ILE A 9 26.06 48.01 -5.67
CA ILE A 9 25.39 46.96 -6.43
C ILE A 9 24.72 46.02 -5.42
N PRO A 10 23.40 45.82 -5.45
CA PRO A 10 22.77 44.83 -4.59
C PRO A 10 23.09 43.42 -5.12
N ILE A 11 23.77 42.64 -4.30
CA ILE A 11 23.94 41.19 -4.56
C ILE A 11 22.61 40.51 -4.27
N LEU A 12 21.88 40.14 -5.33
CA LEU A 12 20.73 39.24 -5.22
C LEU A 12 21.24 37.84 -4.88
N PHE A 13 21.02 37.42 -3.66
CA PHE A 13 21.24 36.05 -3.23
C PHE A 13 20.05 35.22 -3.78
N ALA A 14 20.25 34.59 -4.92
CA ALA A 14 19.29 33.61 -5.45
C ALA A 14 19.37 32.35 -4.55
N LEU A 15 18.37 32.16 -3.68
CA LEU A 15 18.16 30.90 -3.00
C LEU A 15 17.73 29.88 -4.05
N SER A 16 18.67 29.09 -4.54
CA SER A 16 18.35 27.87 -5.31
C SER A 16 17.70 26.87 -4.34
N LEU A 17 16.39 26.70 -4.45
CA LEU A 17 15.69 25.53 -3.92
C LEU A 17 16.20 24.31 -4.69
N GLU A 18 17.20 23.63 -4.15
CA GLU A 18 17.56 22.29 -4.60
C GLU A 18 16.38 21.38 -4.25
N THR A 19 15.52 21.10 -5.24
CA THR A 19 14.60 19.98 -5.15
C THR A 19 15.47 18.73 -5.18
N GLU A 20 15.67 18.10 -4.01
CA GLU A 20 16.23 16.76 -3.96
C GLU A 20 15.41 15.89 -4.90
N ALA A 21 16.04 15.43 -5.96
CA ALA A 21 15.49 14.43 -6.86
C ALA A 21 15.30 13.16 -6.02
N VAL A 22 14.08 12.93 -5.56
CA VAL A 22 13.70 11.66 -4.90
C VAL A 22 13.99 10.56 -5.91
N ASN A 23 15.07 9.83 -5.67
CA ASN A 23 15.41 8.63 -6.42
C ASN A 23 14.14 7.77 -6.51
N PRO A 24 13.72 7.24 -7.68
CA PRO A 24 12.52 6.44 -7.83
C PRO A 24 12.71 5.10 -7.12
N THR A 25 12.76 5.14 -5.80
CA THR A 25 12.83 4.02 -4.90
C THR A 25 11.50 3.27 -4.91
N ARG A 26 11.52 2.04 -4.44
CA ARG A 26 10.34 1.19 -4.28
C ARG A 26 9.28 1.92 -3.43
N GLY A 27 8.02 1.68 -3.74
CA GLY A 27 6.89 2.30 -3.06
C GLY A 27 6.56 3.70 -3.58
N ILE A 28 5.38 4.16 -3.20
CA ILE A 28 4.93 5.55 -3.31
C ILE A 28 4.54 6.03 -1.92
N LEU A 29 4.95 7.22 -1.53
CA LEU A 29 4.65 7.78 -0.22
C LEU A 29 4.12 9.20 -0.39
N ASN A 30 3.15 9.59 0.44
CA ASN A 30 2.50 10.91 0.41
C ASN A 30 1.83 11.27 -0.93
N GLN A 31 1.52 10.27 -1.75
CA GLN A 31 0.80 10.43 -3.02
C GLN A 31 -0.62 9.88 -2.88
N LYS A 32 -1.53 10.35 -3.72
CA LYS A 32 -2.86 9.75 -3.82
C LYS A 32 -2.73 8.29 -4.22
N ALA A 33 -3.48 7.43 -3.54
CA ALA A 33 -3.51 6.02 -3.81
C ALA A 33 -4.09 5.75 -5.21
N PRO A 34 -3.36 5.10 -6.12
CA PRO A 34 -3.89 4.68 -7.41
C PRO A 34 -4.96 3.61 -7.25
N SER A 35 -5.81 3.44 -8.29
CA SER A 35 -6.72 2.30 -8.40
C SER A 35 -5.95 0.97 -8.35
N TRP A 36 -6.56 -0.05 -7.72
CA TRP A 36 -5.92 -1.36 -7.58
C TRP A 36 -5.96 -2.20 -8.85
N GLU A 37 -6.94 -2.00 -9.69
CA GLU A 37 -7.14 -2.77 -10.95
C GLU A 37 -6.98 -4.29 -10.75
N VAL A 38 -7.64 -4.82 -9.73
CA VAL A 38 -7.62 -6.24 -9.37
C VAL A 38 -8.57 -7.02 -10.29
N SER A 39 -8.10 -8.13 -10.85
CA SER A 39 -8.80 -8.87 -11.90
C SER A 39 -9.87 -9.84 -11.39
N ALA A 40 -9.72 -10.35 -10.19
CA ALA A 40 -10.67 -11.27 -9.56
C ALA A 40 -10.70 -11.09 -8.06
N TRP A 41 -11.86 -11.38 -7.46
CA TRP A 41 -12.09 -11.22 -6.02
C TRP A 41 -12.85 -12.41 -5.44
N PHE A 42 -12.67 -12.64 -4.15
CA PHE A 42 -13.53 -13.51 -3.35
C PHE A 42 -13.69 -12.95 -1.92
N GLN A 43 -14.69 -13.45 -1.19
CA GLN A 43 -15.10 -12.92 0.12
C GLN A 43 -15.46 -11.42 0.09
N LEU A 44 -16.08 -11.00 -1.00
CA LEU A 44 -16.62 -9.65 -1.13
C LEU A 44 -17.91 -9.48 -0.29
N PRO A 45 -18.26 -8.24 0.10
CA PRO A 45 -19.63 -7.92 0.52
C PRO A 45 -20.65 -8.33 -0.57
N GLU A 46 -21.86 -8.69 -0.15
CA GLU A 46 -22.88 -9.29 -1.05
C GLU A 46 -23.26 -8.41 -2.26
N ASP A 47 -23.20 -7.09 -2.10
CA ASP A 47 -23.55 -6.10 -3.12
C ASP A 47 -22.38 -5.73 -4.04
N LYS A 48 -21.19 -6.27 -3.82
CA LYS A 48 -19.97 -5.89 -4.54
C LYS A 48 -19.47 -7.00 -5.48
N LYS A 49 -19.03 -6.59 -6.67
CA LYS A 49 -18.32 -7.46 -7.64
C LYS A 49 -16.82 -7.20 -7.68
N SER A 50 -16.39 -6.06 -7.19
CA SER A 50 -14.99 -5.64 -7.08
C SER A 50 -14.85 -4.64 -5.95
N LEU A 51 -13.60 -4.40 -5.53
CA LEU A 51 -13.26 -3.33 -4.59
C LEU A 51 -12.10 -2.51 -5.13
N ASP A 52 -12.13 -1.23 -4.78
CA ASP A 52 -11.04 -0.28 -5.05
C ASP A 52 -10.91 0.71 -3.90
N VAL A 53 -9.89 1.56 -3.92
CA VAL A 53 -9.65 2.62 -2.93
C VAL A 53 -10.91 3.47 -2.68
N ALA A 54 -11.63 3.80 -3.74
CA ALA A 54 -12.84 4.64 -3.67
C ALA A 54 -13.98 4.03 -2.84
N ASP A 55 -14.03 2.70 -2.67
CA ASP A 55 -15.04 2.02 -1.86
C ASP A 55 -14.82 2.21 -0.35
N PHE A 56 -13.66 2.71 0.05
CA PHE A 56 -13.24 2.87 1.45
C PHE A 56 -13.05 4.33 1.85
N LYS A 57 -13.86 5.22 1.25
CA LYS A 57 -13.84 6.64 1.61
C LYS A 57 -13.97 6.82 3.13
N ASP A 58 -13.22 7.77 3.68
CA ASP A 58 -13.18 8.12 5.10
C ASP A 58 -12.71 6.98 6.04
N LYS A 59 -12.03 5.96 5.49
CA LYS A 59 -11.43 4.86 6.25
C LYS A 59 -9.92 4.80 6.07
N VAL A 60 -9.23 4.35 7.11
CA VAL A 60 -7.84 3.92 6.98
C VAL A 60 -7.84 2.53 6.34
N ILE A 61 -7.09 2.35 5.27
CA ILE A 61 -7.01 1.08 4.56
C ILE A 61 -5.67 0.39 4.89
N TYR A 62 -5.75 -0.84 5.38
CA TYR A 62 -4.61 -1.75 5.46
C TYR A 62 -4.68 -2.74 4.29
N LEU A 63 -3.86 -2.53 3.27
CA LEU A 63 -3.76 -3.37 2.08
C LEU A 63 -2.52 -4.25 2.17
N TYR A 64 -2.73 -5.56 2.18
CA TYR A 64 -1.66 -6.56 2.27
C TYR A 64 -1.47 -7.28 0.93
N CYS A 65 -0.26 -7.22 0.37
CA CYS A 65 0.10 -7.92 -0.86
C CYS A 65 0.95 -9.16 -0.56
N PHE A 66 0.58 -10.30 -1.17
CA PHE A 66 1.22 -11.59 -0.93
C PHE A 66 1.35 -12.44 -2.18
N GLN A 67 2.10 -13.52 -2.09
CA GLN A 67 2.04 -14.69 -2.97
C GLN A 67 1.87 -15.96 -2.13
N SER A 68 1.07 -16.90 -2.61
CA SER A 68 0.71 -18.12 -1.86
C SER A 68 1.92 -19.00 -1.50
N TRP A 69 2.94 -19.03 -2.35
CA TRP A 69 4.17 -19.81 -2.11
C TRP A 69 5.23 -19.07 -1.27
N CYS A 70 5.06 -17.75 -1.06
CA CYS A 70 6.09 -16.88 -0.50
C CYS A 70 6.43 -17.23 0.97
N PRO A 71 7.64 -17.69 1.28
CA PRO A 71 8.02 -18.07 2.65
C PRO A 71 7.94 -16.90 3.64
N GLY A 72 8.33 -15.68 3.22
CA GLY A 72 8.24 -14.48 4.05
C GLY A 72 6.79 -14.10 4.37
N CYS A 73 5.87 -14.31 3.43
CA CYS A 73 4.44 -14.13 3.66
C CYS A 73 3.93 -15.07 4.75
N HIS A 74 4.33 -16.34 4.70
CA HIS A 74 3.94 -17.33 5.71
C HIS A 74 4.58 -17.08 7.07
N LYS A 75 5.87 -16.70 7.09
CA LYS A 75 6.62 -16.53 8.34
C LYS A 75 6.25 -15.25 9.09
N TYR A 76 6.02 -14.16 8.36
CA TYR A 76 5.84 -12.82 8.95
C TYR A 76 4.51 -12.16 8.57
N GLY A 77 4.16 -12.17 7.29
CA GLY A 77 3.06 -11.39 6.74
C GLY A 77 1.69 -11.85 7.22
N PHE A 78 1.33 -13.13 7.03
CA PHE A 78 0.03 -13.64 7.49
C PHE A 78 -0.14 -13.61 9.02
N PRO A 79 0.88 -13.93 9.85
CA PRO A 79 0.77 -13.73 11.30
C PRO A 79 0.49 -12.27 11.66
N THR A 80 1.11 -11.30 10.99
CA THR A 80 0.82 -9.87 11.18
C THR A 80 -0.59 -9.51 10.74
N LEU A 81 -0.98 -9.92 9.54
CA LEU A 81 -2.34 -9.68 9.01
C LEU A 81 -3.41 -10.22 9.97
N LYS A 82 -3.24 -11.42 10.52
CA LYS A 82 -4.17 -11.98 11.52
C LYS A 82 -4.30 -11.13 12.78
N LYS A 83 -3.19 -10.55 13.26
CA LYS A 83 -3.23 -9.64 14.41
C LYS A 83 -3.97 -8.34 14.08
N VAL A 84 -3.72 -7.77 12.90
CA VAL A 84 -4.44 -6.59 12.42
C VAL A 84 -5.94 -6.88 12.27
N ILE A 85 -6.31 -8.01 11.63
CA ILE A 85 -7.72 -8.42 11.53
C ILE A 85 -8.34 -8.57 12.93
N LYS A 86 -7.67 -9.27 13.85
CA LYS A 86 -8.20 -9.46 15.21
C LYS A 86 -8.48 -8.13 15.91
N GLN A 87 -7.59 -7.14 15.74
CA GLN A 87 -7.71 -5.84 16.39
C GLN A 87 -8.80 -4.96 15.76
N TYR A 88 -8.92 -4.97 14.42
CA TYR A 88 -9.73 -4.00 13.70
C TYR A 88 -10.98 -4.57 12.98
N LYS A 89 -11.28 -5.87 13.07
CA LYS A 89 -12.41 -6.48 12.34
C LYS A 89 -13.78 -5.84 12.59
N ASN A 90 -13.97 -5.19 13.73
CA ASN A 90 -15.21 -4.52 14.11
C ASN A 90 -15.08 -2.98 14.09
N ASP A 91 -13.94 -2.47 13.66
CA ASP A 91 -13.67 -1.04 13.60
C ASP A 91 -14.20 -0.49 12.27
N LYS A 92 -15.16 0.45 12.36
CA LYS A 92 -15.81 1.04 11.18
C LYS A 92 -14.89 1.99 10.39
N ASP A 93 -13.84 2.50 11.03
CA ASP A 93 -12.90 3.45 10.46
C ASP A 93 -11.71 2.77 9.79
N VAL A 94 -11.64 1.43 9.84
CA VAL A 94 -10.54 0.66 9.27
C VAL A 94 -11.05 -0.37 8.27
N ALA A 95 -10.46 -0.39 7.09
CA ALA A 95 -10.68 -1.42 6.08
C ALA A 95 -9.43 -2.30 5.95
N ILE A 96 -9.62 -3.61 5.89
CA ILE A 96 -8.53 -4.57 5.72
C ILE A 96 -8.80 -5.39 4.47
N VAL A 97 -7.85 -5.36 3.54
CA VAL A 97 -7.93 -6.05 2.24
C VAL A 97 -6.61 -6.76 1.99
N ALA A 98 -6.67 -7.93 1.37
CA ALA A 98 -5.47 -8.60 0.88
C ALA A 98 -5.54 -8.81 -0.63
N VAL A 99 -4.40 -8.75 -1.32
CA VAL A 99 -4.31 -9.02 -2.75
C VAL A 99 -3.11 -9.94 -3.02
N GLN A 100 -3.38 -11.07 -3.67
CA GLN A 100 -2.30 -11.88 -4.23
C GLN A 100 -1.77 -11.17 -5.47
N THR A 101 -0.54 -10.63 -5.36
CA THR A 101 0.14 -9.92 -6.44
C THR A 101 1.13 -10.86 -7.11
N THR A 102 0.67 -11.53 -8.17
CA THR A 102 1.48 -12.54 -8.85
C THR A 102 2.42 -11.92 -9.87
N PHE A 103 3.71 -12.13 -9.71
CA PHE A 103 4.76 -11.71 -10.64
C PHE A 103 5.69 -12.86 -11.05
N GLU A 104 5.61 -13.98 -10.35
CA GLU A 104 6.35 -15.22 -10.63
C GLU A 104 5.57 -16.42 -10.12
N GLY A 105 6.03 -17.66 -10.42
CA GLY A 105 5.37 -18.88 -9.94
C GLY A 105 3.88 -18.95 -10.30
N PHE A 106 3.49 -18.57 -11.51
CA PHE A 106 2.09 -18.42 -11.91
C PHE A 106 1.22 -19.66 -11.73
N SER A 107 1.80 -20.85 -11.78
CA SER A 107 1.09 -22.11 -11.49
C SER A 107 0.77 -22.31 -10.01
N SER A 108 1.49 -21.62 -9.12
CA SER A 108 1.38 -21.76 -7.66
C SER A 108 0.80 -20.51 -7.01
N ASN A 109 0.39 -19.51 -7.78
CA ASN A 109 -0.11 -18.22 -7.32
C ASN A 109 -1.36 -17.77 -8.10
N GLY A 110 -2.28 -18.69 -8.35
CA GLY A 110 -3.58 -18.39 -8.91
C GLY A 110 -4.61 -18.13 -7.81
N ILE A 111 -5.85 -17.84 -8.23
CA ILE A 111 -6.95 -17.53 -7.31
C ILE A 111 -7.28 -18.70 -6.38
N GLU A 112 -7.14 -19.93 -6.83
CA GLU A 112 -7.43 -21.12 -6.01
C GLU A 112 -6.40 -21.26 -4.88
N GLN A 113 -5.12 -21.03 -5.15
CA GLN A 113 -4.09 -21.03 -4.11
C GLN A 113 -4.30 -19.89 -3.10
N ALA A 114 -4.79 -18.74 -3.55
CA ALA A 114 -5.18 -17.65 -2.64
C ALA A 114 -6.34 -18.06 -1.73
N LYS A 115 -7.34 -18.81 -2.23
CA LYS A 115 -8.44 -19.37 -1.42
C LYS A 115 -7.93 -20.38 -0.40
N GLU A 116 -7.01 -21.26 -0.78
CA GLU A 116 -6.37 -22.22 0.15
C GLU A 116 -5.63 -21.49 1.27
N VAL A 117 -4.88 -20.44 0.96
CA VAL A 117 -4.20 -19.60 1.95
C VAL A 117 -5.21 -18.91 2.87
N ALA A 118 -6.28 -18.36 2.33
CA ALA A 118 -7.35 -17.74 3.12
C ALA A 118 -7.94 -18.73 4.12
N LYS A 119 -8.24 -19.96 3.68
CA LYS A 119 -8.72 -21.05 4.53
C LYS A 119 -7.69 -21.43 5.60
N LYS A 120 -6.43 -21.65 5.21
CA LYS A 120 -5.33 -22.01 6.13
C LYS A 120 -5.16 -21.01 7.27
N TYR A 121 -5.23 -19.71 6.96
CA TYR A 121 -5.05 -18.66 7.96
C TYR A 121 -6.36 -18.13 8.54
N GLN A 122 -7.52 -18.66 8.12
CA GLN A 122 -8.85 -18.22 8.55
C GLN A 122 -9.07 -16.71 8.31
N LEU A 123 -8.73 -16.26 7.11
CA LEU A 123 -8.86 -14.87 6.72
C LEU A 123 -10.29 -14.60 6.25
N ASN A 124 -11.07 -13.88 7.05
CA ASN A 124 -12.45 -13.46 6.72
C ASN A 124 -12.44 -11.97 6.33
N ILE A 125 -11.76 -11.67 5.23
CA ILE A 125 -11.63 -10.34 4.65
C ILE A 125 -11.72 -10.45 3.12
N PRO A 126 -12.01 -9.38 2.38
CA PRO A 126 -11.90 -9.36 0.93
C PRO A 126 -10.50 -9.71 0.46
N ILE A 127 -10.41 -10.62 -0.51
CA ILE A 127 -9.13 -11.02 -1.09
C ILE A 127 -9.21 -10.98 -2.61
N GLY A 128 -8.23 -10.31 -3.21
CA GLY A 128 -8.13 -10.15 -4.66
C GLY A 128 -6.96 -10.90 -5.29
N GLN A 129 -7.05 -11.08 -6.60
CA GLN A 129 -5.98 -11.61 -7.46
C GLN A 129 -5.55 -10.53 -8.46
N SER A 130 -4.28 -10.15 -8.46
CA SER A 130 -3.69 -9.23 -9.42
C SER A 130 -2.43 -9.83 -10.02
N GLY A 131 -2.36 -9.84 -11.35
CA GLY A 131 -1.29 -10.48 -12.11
C GLY A 131 -1.57 -11.95 -12.43
N THR A 132 -1.33 -12.30 -13.68
CA THR A 132 -1.43 -13.66 -14.24
C THR A 132 -0.30 -13.88 -15.23
N ARG A 133 -0.13 -15.11 -15.75
CA ARG A 133 0.86 -15.39 -16.80
C ARG A 133 0.65 -14.45 -17.99
N GLY A 134 1.70 -13.73 -18.37
CA GLY A 134 1.66 -12.75 -19.47
C GLY A 134 1.07 -11.37 -19.11
N HIS A 135 0.49 -11.19 -17.91
CA HIS A 135 -0.10 -9.94 -17.47
C HIS A 135 0.42 -9.55 -16.09
N ARG A 136 1.31 -8.57 -16.02
CA ARG A 136 1.84 -8.06 -14.75
C ARG A 136 0.73 -7.49 -13.87
N SER A 137 0.89 -7.64 -12.57
CA SER A 137 0.04 -6.98 -11.59
C SER A 137 0.11 -5.46 -11.77
N LYS A 138 -1.01 -4.84 -12.12
CA LYS A 138 -1.11 -3.39 -12.24
C LYS A 138 -0.96 -2.73 -10.87
N LEU A 139 -1.48 -3.34 -9.81
CA LEU A 139 -1.28 -2.88 -8.44
C LEU A 139 0.20 -2.77 -8.11
N MET A 140 1.00 -3.82 -8.40
CA MET A 140 2.44 -3.76 -8.17
C MET A 140 3.12 -2.62 -8.92
N ALA A 141 2.72 -2.41 -10.18
CA ALA A 141 3.29 -1.35 -11.02
C ALA A 141 2.94 0.05 -10.47
N SER A 142 1.66 0.29 -10.16
CA SER A 142 1.16 1.59 -9.70
C SER A 142 1.70 1.97 -8.32
N TYR A 143 1.80 1.00 -7.41
CA TYR A 143 2.33 1.22 -6.07
C TYR A 143 3.84 1.00 -5.95
N ARG A 144 4.53 0.63 -7.04
CA ARG A 144 5.96 0.36 -7.11
C ARG A 144 6.43 -0.64 -6.05
N THR A 145 5.64 -1.69 -5.81
CA THR A 145 5.98 -2.70 -4.81
C THR A 145 7.22 -3.48 -5.24
N GLY A 146 8.09 -3.80 -4.29
CA GLY A 146 9.35 -4.51 -4.57
C GLY A 146 9.27 -6.03 -4.47
N GLY A 147 8.09 -6.58 -4.18
CA GLY A 147 7.89 -8.01 -3.98
C GLY A 147 6.81 -8.33 -2.95
N THR A 148 6.96 -9.46 -2.24
CA THR A 148 6.05 -9.89 -1.16
C THR A 148 6.84 -10.50 0.01
N PRO A 149 6.36 -10.40 1.27
CA PRO A 149 5.16 -9.69 1.72
C PRO A 149 5.30 -8.17 1.54
N TRP A 150 4.24 -7.49 1.16
CA TRP A 150 4.24 -6.04 1.02
C TRP A 150 3.01 -5.44 1.68
N THR A 151 3.17 -4.32 2.37
CA THR A 151 2.08 -3.64 3.07
C THR A 151 1.94 -2.22 2.56
N ILE A 152 0.70 -1.80 2.34
CA ILE A 152 0.35 -0.43 1.98
C ILE A 152 -0.69 0.03 2.99
N ILE A 153 -0.47 1.20 3.62
CA ILE A 153 -1.47 1.83 4.49
C ILE A 153 -1.85 3.18 3.88
N ILE A 154 -3.15 3.38 3.71
CA ILE A 154 -3.72 4.56 3.08
C ILE A 154 -4.60 5.27 4.12
N ASP A 155 -4.48 6.58 4.23
CA ASP A 155 -5.28 7.38 5.16
C ASP A 155 -6.73 7.61 4.68
N LYS A 156 -7.55 8.25 5.50
CA LYS A 156 -8.95 8.60 5.22
C LYS A 156 -9.11 9.51 4.01
N GLN A 157 -8.08 10.26 3.67
CA GLN A 157 -8.04 11.15 2.50
C GLN A 157 -7.57 10.42 1.23
N GLY A 158 -7.31 9.12 1.30
CA GLY A 158 -6.83 8.31 0.18
C GLY A 158 -5.37 8.60 -0.18
N VAL A 159 -4.53 9.01 0.79
CA VAL A 159 -3.10 9.25 0.60
C VAL A 159 -2.31 8.10 1.20
N VAL A 160 -1.34 7.60 0.46
CA VAL A 160 -0.46 6.50 0.91
C VAL A 160 0.47 7.00 2.00
N ARG A 161 0.40 6.38 3.18
CA ARG A 161 1.21 6.73 4.37
C ARG A 161 2.24 5.68 4.74
N TYR A 162 2.07 4.48 4.25
CA TYR A 162 3.08 3.41 4.32
C TYR A 162 3.04 2.60 3.02
N ASN A 163 4.18 2.25 2.46
CA ASN A 163 4.26 1.46 1.24
C ASN A 163 5.66 0.80 1.17
N ASP A 164 5.80 -0.35 1.81
CA ASP A 164 7.08 -1.05 1.92
C ASP A 164 6.86 -2.55 2.19
N PHE A 165 7.94 -3.30 2.31
CA PHE A 165 7.93 -4.71 2.68
C PHE A 165 7.13 -4.95 3.96
N HIS A 166 7.54 -5.79 4.83
CA HIS A 166 6.81 -6.15 6.02
C HIS A 166 6.76 -5.02 7.07
N ILE A 167 5.59 -4.76 7.66
CA ILE A 167 5.40 -3.94 8.85
C ILE A 167 5.10 -4.84 10.06
N TYR A 168 5.67 -4.55 11.22
CA TYR A 168 5.35 -5.30 12.43
C TYR A 168 3.98 -4.90 13.01
N PRO A 169 3.27 -5.83 13.71
CA PRO A 169 1.89 -5.57 14.15
C PRO A 169 1.72 -4.31 15.01
N ASN A 170 2.65 -4.08 15.93
CA ASN A 170 2.58 -2.92 16.83
C ASN A 170 2.79 -1.60 16.08
N ASP A 171 3.66 -1.59 15.07
CA ASP A 171 3.92 -0.39 14.27
C ASP A 171 2.77 -0.12 13.31
N ALA A 172 2.19 -1.17 12.72
CA ALA A 172 0.95 -1.07 11.95
C ALA A 172 -0.18 -0.48 12.80
N ALA A 173 -0.37 -0.98 14.02
CA ALA A 173 -1.39 -0.50 14.94
C ALA A 173 -1.16 0.97 15.31
N LYS A 174 0.05 1.37 15.68
CA LYS A 174 0.38 2.77 15.99
C LYS A 174 0.06 3.70 14.83
N LEU A 175 0.45 3.31 13.61
CA LEU A 175 0.18 4.11 12.43
C LEU A 175 -1.32 4.20 12.13
N ILE A 176 -2.05 3.09 12.17
CA ILE A 176 -3.51 3.07 11.95
C ILE A 176 -4.20 3.97 12.97
N GLU A 177 -3.90 3.86 14.27
CA GLU A 177 -4.52 4.70 15.30
C GLU A 177 -4.20 6.19 15.10
N HIS A 178 -2.99 6.53 14.70
CA HIS A 178 -2.63 7.90 14.35
C HIS A 178 -3.47 8.41 13.16
N LEU A 179 -3.58 7.62 12.09
CA LEU A 179 -4.33 8.01 10.89
C LEU A 179 -5.84 8.06 11.08
N LYS A 180 -6.39 7.38 12.08
CA LYS A 180 -7.81 7.49 12.45
C LYS A 180 -8.15 8.86 13.06
N GLN A 181 -7.17 9.55 13.62
CA GLN A 181 -7.36 10.84 14.29
C GLN A 181 -7.16 12.03 13.33
N THR A 182 -6.59 11.82 12.18
CA THR A 182 -6.37 12.80 11.12
C THR A 182 -7.43 12.69 10.02
#